data_2742ed8bbc1651edeaa910e879351e2e
#
_entry.id   2742ed8bbc1651edeaa910e879351e2e
#
_cell.length_a   1.000
_cell.length_b   1.000
_cell.length_c   1.000
_cell.angle_alpha   90.00
_cell.angle_beta   90.00
_cell.angle_gamma   90.00
#
_symmetry.space_group_name_H-M   'P 1'
#
loop_
_entity.id
_entity.type
_entity.pdbx_description
1 polymer ?
#
loop_
_entity_poly.entity_id
_entity_poly.type
_entity_poly.pdbx_seq_one_letter_code
_entity_poly.pdbx_strand_id
1 'polypeptide(L)'
;MKTKLNRIAKDTNFFLKDFLNKQNNSKLIPAIKYGLFPGGKKIRSKILIDIGSLLSIDYKTLITIGSAVECIHAYTLIHDDLPCMDDDKIRRGKPSTHIKFGESTAILAGNSLQTMACEILASPNLKISEKIKINLIKKLSECSGHLGVAGGQYLDISYEKKKVSKKKIIEMEIKKTGKLFSFCCAAPAIIKKKNHQQVKFFENIGANIGLLFQIADDLIDFKGDSKIAGKKTGKDQKKGKATLISLLGYENAVKYCDKITFNINKSLKKYGSNSKNIRETLDYILNRDK
;
A
#
# COMPACT_ATOMS: atom_id res chain seq x y z
N MET A 1 -19.09 -5.02 1.18
CA MET A 1 -17.67 -4.68 1.01
C MET A 1 -17.40 -3.81 -0.21
N LYS A 2 -17.73 -4.24 -1.45
CA LYS A 2 -17.47 -3.49 -2.72
C LYS A 2 -17.99 -2.04 -2.69
N THR A 3 -19.20 -1.79 -2.21
CA THR A 3 -19.80 -0.44 -2.10
C THR A 3 -18.99 0.51 -1.22
N LYS A 4 -18.57 0.03 -0.02
CA LYS A 4 -17.71 0.82 0.90
C LYS A 4 -16.36 1.14 0.25
N LEU A 5 -15.76 0.17 -0.44
CA LEU A 5 -14.48 0.34 -1.12
C LEU A 5 -14.57 1.38 -2.25
N ASN A 6 -15.63 1.29 -3.08
CA ASN A 6 -15.88 2.25 -4.16
C ASN A 6 -16.09 3.67 -3.61
N ARG A 7 -16.82 3.83 -2.51
CA ARG A 7 -17.00 5.13 -1.85
C ARG A 7 -15.65 5.71 -1.41
N ILE A 8 -14.84 4.93 -0.69
CA ILE A 8 -13.52 5.38 -0.23
C ILE A 8 -12.61 5.75 -1.41
N ALA A 9 -12.61 4.95 -2.47
CA ALA A 9 -11.84 5.25 -3.67
C ALA A 9 -12.30 6.56 -4.33
N LYS A 10 -13.61 6.79 -4.42
CA LYS A 10 -14.20 8.04 -4.94
C LYS A 10 -13.79 9.24 -4.09
N ASP A 11 -13.95 9.14 -2.76
CA ASP A 11 -13.69 10.26 -1.85
C ASP A 11 -12.19 10.59 -1.78
N THR A 12 -11.31 9.57 -1.77
CA THR A 12 -9.84 9.76 -1.87
C THR A 12 -9.45 10.41 -3.19
N ASN A 13 -10.00 9.95 -4.32
CA ASN A 13 -9.72 10.54 -5.62
C ASN A 13 -10.26 11.98 -5.72
N PHE A 14 -11.42 12.26 -5.13
CA PHE A 14 -11.98 13.61 -5.10
C PHE A 14 -11.06 14.56 -4.32
N PHE A 15 -10.62 14.16 -3.11
CA PHE A 15 -9.68 14.94 -2.30
C PHE A 15 -8.38 15.24 -3.09
N LEU A 16 -7.78 14.22 -3.69
CA LEU A 16 -6.52 14.38 -4.44
C LEU A 16 -6.67 15.25 -5.69
N LYS A 17 -7.80 15.16 -6.39
CA LYS A 17 -8.09 16.03 -7.54
C LYS A 17 -8.26 17.49 -7.11
N ASP A 18 -9.03 17.74 -6.04
CA ASP A 18 -9.22 19.07 -5.48
C ASP A 18 -7.88 19.67 -5.00
N PHE A 19 -7.07 18.86 -4.32
CA PHE A 19 -5.73 19.24 -3.88
C PHE A 19 -4.85 19.68 -5.05
N LEU A 20 -4.76 18.88 -6.12
CA LEU A 20 -3.96 19.19 -7.31
C LEU A 20 -4.50 20.38 -8.11
N ASN A 21 -5.82 20.60 -8.10
CA ASN A 21 -6.43 21.74 -8.81
C ASN A 21 -6.17 23.08 -8.11
N LYS A 22 -5.86 23.07 -6.82
CA LYS A 22 -5.52 24.28 -6.03
C LYS A 22 -4.03 24.65 -6.13
N GLN A 23 -3.21 23.79 -6.73
CA GLN A 23 -1.80 24.09 -6.94
C GLN A 23 -1.60 24.88 -8.23
N ASN A 24 -0.53 25.68 -8.27
CA ASN A 24 -0.17 26.44 -9.46
C ASN A 24 0.09 25.51 -10.66
N ASN A 25 -0.18 26.00 -11.86
CA ASN A 25 0.01 25.24 -13.09
C ASN A 25 1.49 24.85 -13.27
N SER A 26 1.73 23.54 -13.30
CA SER A 26 3.01 22.94 -13.65
C SER A 26 2.82 21.98 -14.82
N LYS A 27 3.74 22.00 -15.78
CA LYS A 27 3.77 21.04 -16.89
C LYS A 27 3.91 19.57 -16.45
N LEU A 28 4.27 19.35 -15.18
CA LEU A 28 4.40 18.01 -14.59
C LEU A 28 3.04 17.43 -14.11
N ILE A 29 2.03 18.27 -13.85
CA ILE A 29 0.72 17.87 -13.34
C ILE A 29 0.04 16.78 -14.19
N PRO A 30 0.06 16.80 -15.54
CA PRO A 30 -0.51 15.73 -16.34
C PRO A 30 0.10 14.36 -16.06
N ALA A 31 1.42 14.25 -15.89
CA ALA A 31 2.10 13.01 -15.57
C ALA A 31 1.79 12.54 -14.13
N ILE A 32 1.76 13.48 -13.15
CA ILE A 32 1.34 13.22 -11.77
C ILE A 32 -0.10 12.65 -11.74
N LYS A 33 -1.05 13.33 -12.39
CA LYS A 33 -2.45 12.88 -12.47
C LYS A 33 -2.57 11.51 -13.14
N TYR A 34 -1.79 11.25 -14.19
CA TYR A 34 -1.79 9.99 -14.90
C TYR A 34 -1.34 8.81 -14.02
N GLY A 35 -0.25 8.97 -13.28
CA GLY A 35 0.25 7.95 -12.37
C GLY A 35 -0.58 7.77 -11.10
N LEU A 36 -1.22 8.86 -10.62
CA LEU A 36 -2.02 8.85 -9.38
C LEU A 36 -3.44 8.27 -9.58
N PHE A 37 -4.03 8.46 -10.77
CA PHE A 37 -5.41 8.07 -11.09
C PHE A 37 -5.55 6.97 -12.16
N PRO A 38 -4.67 5.93 -12.21
CA PRO A 38 -4.84 4.86 -13.19
C PRO A 38 -6.01 3.92 -12.85
N GLY A 39 -6.77 4.23 -11.79
CA GLY A 39 -7.74 3.33 -11.18
C GLY A 39 -7.17 2.61 -9.95
N GLY A 40 -7.89 1.59 -9.48
CA GLY A 40 -7.50 0.78 -8.33
C GLY A 40 -8.43 0.91 -7.14
N LYS A 41 -8.37 -0.08 -6.28
CA LYS A 41 -9.34 -0.30 -5.18
C LYS A 41 -9.03 0.52 -3.92
N LYS A 42 -7.91 1.24 -3.87
CA LYS A 42 -7.47 2.05 -2.71
C LYS A 42 -7.51 1.27 -1.37
N ILE A 43 -7.01 0.03 -1.39
CA ILE A 43 -7.03 -0.88 -0.23
C ILE A 43 -6.29 -0.31 0.98
N ARG A 44 -5.18 0.40 0.76
CA ARG A 44 -4.39 1.02 1.84
C ARG A 44 -5.20 2.09 2.57
N SER A 45 -5.84 2.97 1.83
CA SER A 45 -6.79 3.95 2.41
C SER A 45 -7.94 3.26 3.13
N LYS A 46 -8.48 2.17 2.57
CA LYS A 46 -9.56 1.39 3.21
C LYS A 46 -9.13 0.85 4.58
N ILE A 47 -7.96 0.24 4.68
CA ILE A 47 -7.44 -0.32 5.94
C ILE A 47 -7.19 0.79 6.97
N LEU A 48 -6.62 1.92 6.55
CA LEU A 48 -6.44 3.09 7.40
C LEU A 48 -7.79 3.57 7.96
N ILE A 49 -8.82 3.66 7.12
CA ILE A 49 -10.16 4.06 7.52
C ILE A 49 -10.81 3.04 8.45
N ASP A 50 -10.63 1.74 8.22
CA ASP A 50 -11.20 0.70 9.08
C ASP A 50 -10.60 0.74 10.49
N ILE A 51 -9.28 0.86 10.60
CA ILE A 51 -8.61 1.02 11.90
C ILE A 51 -8.92 2.37 12.53
N GLY A 52 -9.01 3.44 11.72
CA GLY A 52 -9.40 4.76 12.20
C GLY A 52 -10.82 4.78 12.76
N SER A 53 -11.77 4.13 12.10
CA SER A 53 -13.15 3.98 12.56
C SER A 53 -13.21 3.16 13.85
N LEU A 54 -12.43 2.08 13.97
CA LEU A 54 -12.29 1.28 15.18
C LEU A 54 -11.82 2.13 16.36
N LEU A 55 -11.01 3.17 16.11
CA LEU A 55 -10.50 4.11 17.10
C LEU A 55 -11.32 5.42 17.17
N SER A 56 -12.49 5.50 16.55
CA SER A 56 -13.38 6.66 16.56
C SER A 56 -12.71 7.96 16.09
N ILE A 57 -12.04 7.90 14.92
CA ILE A 57 -11.50 9.06 14.23
C ILE A 57 -12.47 9.47 13.11
N ASP A 58 -12.65 10.76 12.91
CA ASP A 58 -13.54 11.28 11.88
C ASP A 58 -13.09 10.89 10.46
N TYR A 59 -14.06 10.67 9.59
CA TYR A 59 -13.84 10.15 8.24
C TYR A 59 -13.02 11.10 7.35
N LYS A 60 -13.21 12.43 7.48
CA LYS A 60 -12.51 13.44 6.69
C LYS A 60 -11.02 13.44 6.99
N THR A 61 -10.65 13.38 8.27
CA THR A 61 -9.25 13.21 8.70
C THR A 61 -8.64 11.95 8.10
N LEU A 62 -9.37 10.82 8.15
CA LEU A 62 -8.89 9.55 7.60
C LEU A 62 -8.72 9.58 6.08
N ILE A 63 -9.63 10.22 5.33
CA ILE A 63 -9.48 10.42 3.88
C ILE A 63 -8.24 11.24 3.56
N THR A 64 -8.00 12.32 4.31
CA THR A 64 -6.81 13.17 4.09
C THR A 64 -5.52 12.36 4.27
N ILE A 65 -5.39 11.60 5.36
CA ILE A 65 -4.20 10.79 5.61
C ILE A 65 -4.09 9.62 4.62
N GLY A 66 -5.22 8.98 4.29
CA GLY A 66 -5.28 7.95 3.26
C GLY A 66 -4.83 8.46 1.89
N SER A 67 -5.14 9.71 1.56
CA SER A 67 -4.69 10.35 0.33
C SER A 67 -3.16 10.51 0.27
N ALA A 68 -2.51 10.88 1.38
CA ALA A 68 -1.05 10.89 1.48
C ALA A 68 -0.45 9.49 1.27
N VAL A 69 -1.06 8.45 1.83
CA VAL A 69 -0.64 7.06 1.61
C VAL A 69 -0.74 6.65 0.13
N GLU A 70 -1.81 7.06 -0.54
CA GLU A 70 -1.99 6.74 -1.96
C GLU A 70 -1.01 7.50 -2.86
N CYS A 71 -0.55 8.70 -2.47
CA CYS A 71 0.56 9.39 -3.14
C CYS A 71 1.85 8.58 -3.04
N ILE A 72 2.21 8.10 -1.84
CA ILE A 72 3.36 7.23 -1.65
C ILE A 72 3.22 5.96 -2.50
N HIS A 73 2.06 5.30 -2.48
CA HIS A 73 1.84 4.12 -3.30
C HIS A 73 1.93 4.39 -4.80
N ALA A 74 1.43 5.54 -5.26
CA ALA A 74 1.49 5.88 -6.68
C ALA A 74 2.93 6.16 -7.15
N TYR A 75 3.74 6.87 -6.35
CA TYR A 75 5.14 7.09 -6.70
C TYR A 75 5.90 5.76 -6.82
N THR A 76 5.67 4.82 -5.89
CA THR A 76 6.37 3.52 -5.97
C THR A 76 6.03 2.79 -7.26
N LEU A 77 4.75 2.76 -7.66
CA LEU A 77 4.33 2.12 -8.91
C LEU A 77 4.95 2.79 -10.15
N ILE A 78 5.03 4.14 -10.16
CA ILE A 78 5.65 4.87 -11.28
C ILE A 78 7.13 4.53 -11.41
N HIS A 79 7.85 4.47 -10.27
CA HIS A 79 9.27 4.16 -10.28
C HIS A 79 9.55 2.67 -10.52
N ASP A 80 8.73 1.78 -9.96
CA ASP A 80 8.86 0.33 -10.19
C ASP A 80 8.69 -0.02 -11.68
N ASP A 81 7.85 0.73 -12.44
CA ASP A 81 7.63 0.50 -13.86
C ASP A 81 8.81 0.91 -14.77
N LEU A 82 9.80 1.70 -14.28
CA LEU A 82 10.92 2.21 -15.06
C LEU A 82 11.78 1.08 -15.68
N PRO A 83 12.45 1.32 -16.83
CA PRO A 83 13.31 0.31 -17.46
C PRO A 83 14.46 -0.20 -16.58
N CYS A 84 14.98 0.65 -15.68
CA CYS A 84 16.02 0.27 -14.72
C CYS A 84 15.50 -0.50 -13.49
N MET A 85 14.19 -0.72 -13.41
CA MET A 85 13.50 -1.42 -12.32
C MET A 85 12.77 -2.67 -12.85
N ASP A 86 11.44 -2.67 -12.88
CA ASP A 86 10.65 -3.81 -13.36
C ASP A 86 10.46 -3.83 -14.90
N ASP A 87 10.80 -2.76 -15.62
CA ASP A 87 10.58 -2.56 -17.06
C ASP A 87 9.16 -2.91 -17.52
N ASP A 88 8.17 -2.43 -16.75
CA ASP A 88 6.77 -2.71 -17.03
C ASP A 88 6.19 -1.63 -17.97
N LYS A 89 5.89 -2.02 -19.23
CA LYS A 89 5.35 -1.11 -20.24
C LYS A 89 3.85 -0.81 -20.07
N ILE A 90 3.13 -1.64 -19.28
CA ILE A 90 1.69 -1.54 -19.09
C ILE A 90 1.35 -1.63 -17.60
N ARG A 91 0.60 -0.65 -17.10
CA ARG A 91 0.06 -0.63 -15.74
C ARG A 91 -1.47 -0.47 -15.76
N ARG A 92 -2.19 -1.46 -15.20
CA ARG A 92 -3.67 -1.45 -15.15
C ARG A 92 -4.33 -1.25 -16.53
N GLY A 93 -3.79 -1.93 -17.56
CA GLY A 93 -4.31 -1.88 -18.92
C GLY A 93 -3.98 -0.62 -19.71
N LYS A 94 -3.13 0.28 -19.18
CA LYS A 94 -2.67 1.49 -19.86
C LYS A 94 -1.15 1.51 -19.95
N PRO A 95 -0.54 2.23 -20.91
CA PRO A 95 0.90 2.46 -20.92
C PRO A 95 1.39 2.99 -19.59
N SER A 96 2.56 2.52 -19.11
CA SER A 96 3.19 3.04 -17.90
C SER A 96 3.55 4.52 -18.05
N THR A 97 3.78 5.23 -16.95
CA THR A 97 4.02 6.67 -16.98
C THR A 97 5.24 7.03 -17.82
N HIS A 98 6.32 6.24 -17.73
CA HIS A 98 7.54 6.47 -18.52
C HIS A 98 7.34 6.23 -20.03
N ILE A 99 6.47 5.31 -20.40
CA ILE A 99 6.12 5.07 -21.82
C ILE A 99 5.35 6.26 -22.39
N LYS A 100 4.48 6.87 -21.59
CA LYS A 100 3.61 7.96 -22.06
C LYS A 100 4.28 9.33 -22.01
N PHE A 101 5.15 9.59 -21.03
CA PHE A 101 5.68 10.93 -20.74
C PHE A 101 7.23 11.00 -20.77
N GLY A 102 7.92 9.87 -20.99
CA GLY A 102 9.36 9.75 -20.89
C GLY A 102 9.83 9.45 -19.46
N GLU A 103 11.05 8.87 -19.35
CA GLU A 103 11.61 8.41 -18.08
C GLU A 103 11.86 9.54 -17.08
N SER A 104 12.49 10.63 -17.51
CA SER A 104 12.77 11.79 -16.66
C SER A 104 11.50 12.38 -16.06
N THR A 105 10.44 12.50 -16.90
CA THR A 105 9.14 13.00 -16.43
C THR A 105 8.49 12.04 -15.43
N ALA A 106 8.60 10.73 -15.64
CA ALA A 106 8.11 9.72 -14.71
C ALA A 106 8.84 9.78 -13.36
N ILE A 107 10.16 9.91 -13.37
CA ILE A 107 10.97 10.08 -12.14
C ILE A 107 10.52 11.32 -11.37
N LEU A 108 10.41 12.46 -12.05
CA LEU A 108 9.99 13.72 -11.42
C LEU A 108 8.54 13.68 -10.91
N ALA A 109 7.64 13.00 -11.63
CA ALA A 109 6.27 12.79 -11.18
C ALA A 109 6.21 11.95 -9.89
N GLY A 110 7.02 10.88 -9.81
CA GLY A 110 7.13 10.08 -8.60
C GLY A 110 7.70 10.87 -7.42
N ASN A 111 8.78 11.63 -7.61
CA ASN A 111 9.35 12.52 -6.59
C ASN A 111 8.34 13.54 -6.08
N SER A 112 7.56 14.13 -7.00
CA SER A 112 6.51 15.10 -6.64
C SER A 112 5.40 14.46 -5.81
N LEU A 113 4.99 13.24 -6.11
CA LEU A 113 4.00 12.50 -5.33
C LEU A 113 4.51 12.18 -3.91
N GLN A 114 5.80 11.84 -3.78
CA GLN A 114 6.41 11.59 -2.48
C GLN A 114 6.41 12.84 -1.60
N THR A 115 6.80 14.00 -2.15
CA THR A 115 6.79 15.27 -1.43
C THR A 115 5.37 15.75 -1.14
N MET A 116 4.43 15.57 -2.08
CA MET A 116 3.01 15.90 -1.91
C MET A 116 2.37 15.12 -0.75
N ALA A 117 2.80 13.90 -0.47
CA ALA A 117 2.32 13.15 0.69
C ALA A 117 2.67 13.87 2.01
N CYS A 118 3.88 14.42 2.13
CA CYS A 118 4.28 15.21 3.29
C CYS A 118 3.51 16.53 3.37
N GLU A 119 3.30 17.21 2.24
CA GLU A 119 2.52 18.46 2.14
C GLU A 119 1.07 18.24 2.63
N ILE A 120 0.42 17.15 2.21
CA ILE A 120 -0.93 16.79 2.68
C ILE A 120 -0.96 16.58 4.20
N LEU A 121 0.01 15.88 4.77
CA LEU A 121 0.08 15.63 6.21
C LEU A 121 0.41 16.88 7.03
N ALA A 122 1.17 17.83 6.47
CA ALA A 122 1.51 19.11 7.09
C ALA A 122 0.39 20.15 6.94
N SER A 123 -0.63 19.90 6.09
CA SER A 123 -1.65 20.89 5.76
C SER A 123 -2.35 21.48 6.99
N PRO A 124 -2.57 22.80 7.07
CA PRO A 124 -3.36 23.44 8.12
C PRO A 124 -4.83 23.01 8.10
N ASN A 125 -5.31 22.48 6.96
CA ASN A 125 -6.66 21.95 6.83
C ASN A 125 -6.84 20.58 7.48
N LEU A 126 -5.77 19.86 7.80
CA LEU A 126 -5.78 18.64 8.61
C LEU A 126 -5.86 19.04 10.09
N LYS A 127 -7.06 18.97 10.67
CA LYS A 127 -7.38 19.48 12.03
C LYS A 127 -6.91 18.54 13.14
N ILE A 128 -5.60 18.32 13.22
CA ILE A 128 -4.89 17.63 14.31
C ILE A 128 -3.70 18.48 14.77
N SER A 129 -3.16 18.21 15.96
CA SER A 129 -2.05 19.02 16.48
C SER A 129 -0.78 18.85 15.65
N GLU A 130 0.04 19.91 15.60
CA GLU A 130 1.31 19.94 14.83
C GLU A 130 2.25 18.80 15.26
N LYS A 131 2.31 18.50 16.56
CA LYS A 131 3.08 17.35 17.09
C LYS A 131 2.64 16.03 16.47
N ILE A 132 1.33 15.83 16.25
CA ILE A 132 0.80 14.62 15.61
C ILE A 132 1.15 14.63 14.13
N LYS A 133 1.04 15.76 13.41
CA LYS A 133 1.44 15.88 12.01
C LYS A 133 2.90 15.49 11.82
N ILE A 134 3.81 16.03 12.66
CA ILE A 134 5.24 15.70 12.64
C ILE A 134 5.45 14.19 12.83
N ASN A 135 4.77 13.59 13.82
CA ASN A 135 4.88 12.14 14.07
C ASN A 135 4.36 11.30 12.91
N LEU A 136 3.29 11.73 12.23
CA LEU A 136 2.76 11.05 11.04
C LEU A 136 3.74 11.15 9.86
N ILE A 137 4.29 12.35 9.60
CA ILE A 137 5.29 12.56 8.55
C ILE A 137 6.52 11.69 8.82
N LYS A 138 7.06 11.74 10.05
CA LYS A 138 8.18 10.88 10.46
C LYS A 138 7.89 9.40 10.22
N LYS A 139 6.73 8.92 10.70
CA LYS A 139 6.35 7.51 10.53
C LYS A 139 6.17 7.13 9.06
N LEU A 140 5.56 7.98 8.24
CA LEU A 140 5.39 7.74 6.81
C LEU A 140 6.75 7.67 6.10
N SER A 141 7.68 8.57 6.43
CA SER A 141 9.04 8.59 5.90
C SER A 141 9.82 7.33 6.27
N GLU A 142 9.74 6.87 7.53
CA GLU A 142 10.34 5.60 7.97
C GLU A 142 9.77 4.41 7.17
N CYS A 143 8.45 4.40 6.94
CA CYS A 143 7.78 3.31 6.20
C CYS A 143 8.05 3.35 4.69
N SER A 144 8.40 4.50 4.13
CA SER A 144 8.62 4.69 2.69
C SER A 144 10.11 4.56 2.30
N GLY A 145 11.02 4.93 3.20
CA GLY A 145 12.47 5.01 2.96
C GLY A 145 13.19 3.65 2.97
N HIS A 146 14.50 3.71 3.25
CA HIS A 146 15.40 2.54 3.25
C HIS A 146 15.04 1.46 4.31
N LEU A 147 14.39 1.84 5.39
CA LEU A 147 13.86 0.91 6.40
C LEU A 147 12.49 0.33 6.01
N GLY A 148 11.88 0.84 4.96
CA GLY A 148 10.56 0.50 4.46
C GLY A 148 10.55 0.11 2.99
N VAL A 149 9.63 0.73 2.23
CA VAL A 149 9.31 0.33 0.84
C VAL A 149 10.52 0.39 -0.08
N ALA A 150 11.29 1.48 -0.06
CA ALA A 150 12.49 1.60 -0.91
C ALA A 150 13.54 0.51 -0.59
N GLY A 151 13.78 0.24 0.71
CA GLY A 151 14.66 -0.86 1.12
C GLY A 151 14.12 -2.24 0.75
N GLY A 152 12.80 -2.42 0.78
CA GLY A 152 12.13 -3.65 0.34
C GLY A 152 12.28 -3.87 -1.16
N GLN A 153 12.10 -2.84 -1.97
CA GLN A 153 12.30 -2.90 -3.42
C GLN A 153 13.75 -3.20 -3.79
N TYR A 154 14.72 -2.59 -3.08
CA TYR A 154 16.14 -2.93 -3.25
C TYR A 154 16.41 -4.41 -2.99
N LEU A 155 15.82 -4.99 -1.92
CA LEU A 155 15.96 -6.41 -1.63
C LEU A 155 15.29 -7.28 -2.69
N ASP A 156 14.11 -6.92 -3.19
CA ASP A 156 13.38 -7.65 -4.23
C ASP A 156 14.24 -7.79 -5.49
N ILE A 157 14.79 -6.70 -5.99
CA ILE A 157 15.73 -6.69 -7.14
C ILE A 157 16.99 -7.49 -6.82
N SER A 158 17.55 -7.31 -5.61
CA SER A 158 18.78 -7.99 -5.21
C SER A 158 18.63 -9.51 -5.09
N TYR A 159 17.41 -10.00 -4.91
CA TYR A 159 17.12 -11.42 -4.74
C TYR A 159 16.70 -12.12 -6.03
N GLU A 160 16.54 -11.39 -7.14
CA GLU A 160 16.23 -11.99 -8.44
C GLU A 160 17.25 -13.08 -8.82
N LYS A 161 16.75 -14.23 -9.29
CA LYS A 161 17.55 -15.41 -9.71
C LYS A 161 18.46 -15.97 -8.61
N LYS A 162 18.21 -15.64 -7.33
CA LYS A 162 19.00 -16.16 -6.20
C LYS A 162 18.15 -17.11 -5.32
N LYS A 163 18.83 -18.10 -4.74
CA LYS A 163 18.21 -18.91 -3.68
C LYS A 163 18.19 -18.11 -2.38
N VAL A 164 17.00 -17.80 -1.88
CA VAL A 164 16.80 -16.96 -0.70
C VAL A 164 16.02 -17.74 0.36
N SER A 165 16.42 -17.61 1.64
CA SER A 165 15.72 -18.28 2.73
C SER A 165 14.33 -17.67 2.97
N LYS A 166 13.39 -18.48 3.50
CA LYS A 166 12.04 -18.03 3.89
C LYS A 166 12.05 -16.75 4.74
N LYS A 167 12.96 -16.67 5.72
CA LYS A 167 13.10 -15.50 6.60
C LYS A 167 13.41 -14.22 5.82
N LYS A 168 14.33 -14.29 4.86
CA LYS A 168 14.72 -13.15 4.02
C LYS A 168 13.61 -12.74 3.05
N ILE A 169 12.86 -13.71 2.48
CA ILE A 169 11.69 -13.41 1.64
C ILE A 169 10.63 -12.68 2.46
N ILE A 170 10.27 -13.18 3.64
CA ILE A 170 9.30 -12.52 4.52
C ILE A 170 9.76 -11.12 4.92
N GLU A 171 11.05 -10.93 5.24
CA GLU A 171 11.60 -9.61 5.56
C GLU A 171 11.45 -8.64 4.37
N MET A 172 11.81 -9.08 3.18
CA MET A 172 11.68 -8.29 1.94
C MET A 172 10.21 -7.90 1.69
N GLU A 173 9.27 -8.84 1.76
CA GLU A 173 7.85 -8.57 1.53
C GLU A 173 7.25 -7.65 2.60
N ILE A 174 7.65 -7.82 3.87
CA ILE A 174 7.26 -6.90 4.94
C ILE A 174 7.78 -5.48 4.66
N LYS A 175 9.02 -5.34 4.19
CA LYS A 175 9.56 -4.02 3.83
C LYS A 175 8.87 -3.45 2.60
N LYS A 176 8.84 -4.17 1.48
CA LYS A 176 8.31 -3.71 0.19
C LYS A 176 6.81 -3.39 0.26
N THR A 177 6.03 -4.24 0.89
CA THR A 177 4.57 -4.12 0.93
C THR A 177 4.05 -3.84 2.35
N GLY A 178 4.49 -4.59 3.35
CA GLY A 178 3.98 -4.55 4.72
C GLY A 178 4.16 -3.21 5.42
N LYS A 179 5.26 -2.48 5.18
CA LYS A 179 5.56 -1.21 5.88
C LYS A 179 4.54 -0.12 5.62
N LEU A 180 4.05 0.01 4.38
CA LEU A 180 3.03 1.01 4.10
C LEU A 180 1.68 0.63 4.73
N PHE A 181 1.34 -0.66 4.80
CA PHE A 181 0.21 -1.15 5.59
C PHE A 181 0.41 -0.95 7.10
N SER A 182 1.65 -1.10 7.60
CA SER A 182 1.99 -0.78 8.99
C SER A 182 1.67 0.68 9.31
N PHE A 183 2.05 1.61 8.43
CA PHE A 183 1.66 3.02 8.58
C PHE A 183 0.13 3.17 8.62
N CYS A 184 -0.60 2.53 7.70
CA CYS A 184 -2.06 2.62 7.66
C CYS A 184 -2.73 2.20 8.98
N CYS A 185 -2.17 1.22 9.67
CA CYS A 185 -2.70 0.77 10.95
C CYS A 185 -2.17 1.60 12.14
N ALA A 186 -0.93 2.07 12.09
CA ALA A 186 -0.31 2.85 13.16
C ALA A 186 -0.80 4.31 13.22
N ALA A 187 -1.04 4.94 12.06
CA ALA A 187 -1.44 6.34 11.99
C ALA A 187 -2.67 6.68 12.86
N PRO A 188 -3.77 5.88 12.86
CA PRO A 188 -4.88 6.09 13.77
C PRO A 188 -4.50 6.03 15.25
N ALA A 189 -3.59 5.12 15.64
CA ALA A 189 -3.13 5.03 17.02
C ALA A 189 -2.28 6.24 17.43
N ILE A 190 -1.45 6.77 16.52
CA ILE A 190 -0.68 8.01 16.70
C ILE A 190 -1.62 9.19 16.91
N ILE A 191 -2.66 9.33 16.08
CA ILE A 191 -3.68 10.41 16.19
C ILE A 191 -4.36 10.36 17.56
N LYS A 192 -4.69 9.18 18.04
CA LYS A 192 -5.30 8.96 19.37
C LYS A 192 -4.28 8.99 20.51
N LYS A 193 -3.05 9.42 20.26
CA LYS A 193 -1.99 9.55 21.27
C LYS A 193 -1.80 8.26 22.09
N LYS A 194 -1.94 7.11 21.43
CA LYS A 194 -1.71 5.81 22.09
C LYS A 194 -0.24 5.66 22.48
N ASN A 195 0.03 4.90 23.54
CA ASN A 195 1.40 4.64 23.97
C ASN A 195 2.18 3.82 22.92
N HIS A 196 3.50 3.75 23.06
CA HIS A 196 4.39 3.07 22.13
C HIS A 196 4.00 1.61 21.87
N GLN A 197 3.63 0.86 22.93
CA GLN A 197 3.23 -0.54 22.79
C GLN A 197 1.96 -0.71 21.95
N GLN A 198 1.00 0.18 22.11
CA GLN A 198 -0.25 0.18 21.33
C GLN A 198 -0.01 0.58 19.86
N VAL A 199 0.84 1.59 19.62
CA VAL A 199 1.25 1.94 18.25
C VAL A 199 1.94 0.74 17.59
N LYS A 200 2.90 0.10 18.29
CA LYS A 200 3.61 -1.10 17.80
C LYS A 200 2.68 -2.29 17.54
N PHE A 201 1.65 -2.46 18.37
CA PHE A 201 0.60 -3.47 18.16
C PHE A 201 -0.10 -3.27 16.81
N PHE A 202 -0.53 -2.04 16.48
CA PHE A 202 -1.16 -1.74 15.21
C PHE A 202 -0.18 -1.82 14.03
N GLU A 203 1.09 -1.41 14.20
CA GLU A 203 2.14 -1.62 13.19
C GLU A 203 2.26 -3.10 12.80
N ASN A 204 2.29 -3.98 13.80
CA ASN A 204 2.41 -5.43 13.56
C ASN A 204 1.18 -5.99 12.85
N ILE A 205 -0.03 -5.52 13.20
CA ILE A 205 -1.25 -5.88 12.44
C ILE A 205 -1.10 -5.45 10.99
N GLY A 206 -0.68 -4.21 10.72
CA GLY A 206 -0.49 -3.71 9.37
C GLY A 206 0.56 -4.49 8.58
N ALA A 207 1.70 -4.82 9.21
CA ALA A 207 2.74 -5.65 8.58
C ALA A 207 2.19 -7.02 8.14
N ASN A 208 1.42 -7.67 9.01
CA ASN A 208 0.79 -8.96 8.71
C ASN A 208 -0.28 -8.84 7.62
N ILE A 209 -1.07 -7.76 7.60
CA ILE A 209 -2.04 -7.49 6.52
C ILE A 209 -1.30 -7.30 5.19
N GLY A 210 -0.19 -6.57 5.17
CA GLY A 210 0.61 -6.36 3.97
C GLY A 210 1.26 -7.66 3.46
N LEU A 211 1.76 -8.50 4.37
CA LEU A 211 2.28 -9.82 4.02
C LEU A 211 1.17 -10.71 3.45
N LEU A 212 0.00 -10.75 4.09
CA LEU A 212 -1.19 -11.46 3.59
C LEU A 212 -1.58 -10.97 2.20
N PHE A 213 -1.59 -9.65 1.99
CA PHE A 213 -1.91 -9.03 0.72
C PHE A 213 -0.95 -9.47 -0.39
N GLN A 214 0.37 -9.49 -0.11
CA GLN A 214 1.38 -9.90 -1.07
C GLN A 214 1.24 -11.40 -1.42
N ILE A 215 1.11 -12.27 -0.43
CA ILE A 215 0.94 -13.71 -0.69
C ILE A 215 -0.34 -13.97 -1.50
N ALA A 216 -1.42 -13.25 -1.23
CA ALA A 216 -2.64 -13.36 -2.02
C ALA A 216 -2.44 -12.88 -3.48
N ASP A 217 -1.66 -11.81 -3.73
CA ASP A 217 -1.29 -11.38 -5.09
C ASP A 217 -0.46 -12.44 -5.81
N ASP A 218 0.51 -13.04 -5.12
CA ASP A 218 1.36 -14.09 -5.67
C ASP A 218 0.54 -15.36 -6.00
N LEU A 219 -0.45 -15.73 -5.15
CA LEU A 219 -1.37 -16.85 -5.41
C LEU A 219 -2.21 -16.62 -6.68
N ILE A 220 -2.64 -15.39 -6.94
CA ILE A 220 -3.37 -15.02 -8.17
C ILE A 220 -2.44 -15.13 -9.38
N ASP A 221 -1.22 -14.60 -9.28
CA ASP A 221 -0.23 -14.67 -10.37
C ASP A 221 0.12 -16.12 -10.71
N PHE A 222 0.26 -16.99 -9.68
CA PHE A 222 0.54 -18.40 -9.84
C PHE A 222 -0.58 -19.18 -10.55
N LYS A 223 -1.87 -18.86 -10.28
CA LYS A 223 -3.02 -19.49 -10.96
C LYS A 223 -3.10 -19.15 -12.45
N GLY A 224 -2.39 -18.11 -12.89
CA GLY A 224 -2.34 -17.74 -14.30
C GLY A 224 -3.60 -17.08 -14.83
N ASP A 225 -4.51 -16.58 -14.00
CA ASP A 225 -5.72 -15.89 -14.46
C ASP A 225 -5.48 -14.40 -14.68
N SER A 226 -5.21 -14.04 -15.96
CA SER A 226 -4.92 -12.65 -16.36
C SER A 226 -6.08 -11.69 -16.15
N LYS A 227 -7.35 -12.18 -16.16
CA LYS A 227 -8.54 -11.35 -15.94
C LYS A 227 -8.65 -10.90 -14.49
N ILE A 228 -8.24 -11.76 -13.56
CA ILE A 228 -8.26 -11.49 -12.12
C ILE A 228 -7.08 -10.60 -11.73
N ALA A 229 -5.88 -10.90 -12.23
CA ALA A 229 -4.65 -10.16 -11.92
C ALA A 229 -4.64 -8.73 -12.47
N GLY A 230 -5.40 -8.43 -13.51
CA GLY A 230 -5.38 -7.12 -14.21
C GLY A 230 -4.02 -6.80 -14.87
N LYS A 231 -3.12 -7.79 -14.97
CA LYS A 231 -1.79 -7.75 -15.60
C LYS A 231 -1.48 -9.11 -16.22
N LYS A 232 -0.42 -9.21 -17.05
CA LYS A 232 0.07 -10.51 -17.51
C LYS A 232 0.52 -11.34 -16.30
N THR A 233 0.03 -12.57 -16.19
CA THR A 233 0.35 -13.53 -15.12
C THR A 233 1.61 -14.33 -15.43
N GLY A 234 2.19 -15.00 -14.42
CA GLY A 234 3.43 -15.77 -14.56
C GLY A 234 4.69 -14.93 -14.74
N LYS A 235 4.63 -13.61 -14.48
CA LYS A 235 5.78 -12.71 -14.59
C LYS A 235 6.84 -13.01 -13.53
N ASP A 236 6.44 -13.31 -12.32
CA ASP A 236 7.35 -13.55 -11.20
C ASP A 236 8.21 -14.79 -11.44
N GLN A 237 7.63 -15.85 -12.01
CA GLN A 237 8.37 -17.04 -12.42
C GLN A 237 9.35 -16.73 -13.55
N LYS A 238 8.95 -15.96 -14.58
CA LYS A 238 9.80 -15.59 -15.71
C LYS A 238 11.00 -14.70 -15.30
N LYS A 239 10.78 -13.81 -14.34
CA LYS A 239 11.84 -12.94 -13.78
C LYS A 239 12.70 -13.65 -12.72
N GLY A 240 12.33 -14.87 -12.30
CA GLY A 240 13.02 -15.60 -11.23
C GLY A 240 12.91 -14.91 -9.88
N LYS A 241 11.77 -14.27 -9.60
CA LYS A 241 11.52 -13.60 -8.31
C LYS A 241 11.41 -14.61 -7.18
N ALA A 242 12.02 -14.29 -6.03
CA ALA A 242 11.96 -15.09 -4.82
C ALA A 242 10.64 -14.82 -4.08
N THR A 243 9.60 -15.63 -4.33
CA THR A 243 8.29 -15.54 -3.67
C THR A 243 8.09 -16.62 -2.62
N LEU A 244 7.15 -16.41 -1.67
CA LEU A 244 6.80 -17.46 -0.70
C LEU A 244 6.17 -18.67 -1.37
N ILE A 245 5.47 -18.50 -2.49
CA ILE A 245 4.87 -19.61 -3.23
C ILE A 245 5.95 -20.46 -3.89
N SER A 246 6.97 -19.84 -4.50
CA SER A 246 8.08 -20.58 -5.11
C SER A 246 8.84 -21.42 -4.08
N LEU A 247 8.87 -20.99 -2.82
CA LEU A 247 9.56 -21.70 -1.73
C LEU A 247 8.70 -22.74 -1.03
N LEU A 248 7.42 -22.45 -0.76
CA LEU A 248 6.54 -23.29 0.07
C LEU A 248 5.63 -24.19 -0.74
N GLY A 249 5.40 -23.88 -2.00
CA GLY A 249 4.33 -24.43 -2.82
C GLY A 249 2.96 -23.80 -2.48
N TYR A 250 2.00 -23.98 -3.39
CA TYR A 250 0.68 -23.35 -3.34
C TYR A 250 -0.09 -23.66 -2.04
N GLU A 251 -0.24 -24.94 -1.69
CA GLU A 251 -1.04 -25.37 -0.52
C GLU A 251 -0.49 -24.82 0.80
N ASN A 252 0.85 -24.86 0.98
CA ASN A 252 1.47 -24.35 2.20
C ASN A 252 1.40 -22.80 2.27
N ALA A 253 1.43 -22.10 1.13
CA ALA A 253 1.22 -20.67 1.08
C ALA A 253 -0.22 -20.31 1.49
N VAL A 254 -1.24 -21.07 1.06
CA VAL A 254 -2.63 -20.91 1.52
C VAL A 254 -2.74 -21.13 3.02
N LYS A 255 -2.22 -22.25 3.56
CA LYS A 255 -2.20 -22.51 5.01
C LYS A 255 -1.50 -21.40 5.80
N TYR A 256 -0.48 -20.79 5.21
CA TYR A 256 0.23 -19.67 5.83
C TYR A 256 -0.64 -18.40 5.88
N CYS A 257 -1.41 -18.13 4.82
CA CYS A 257 -2.41 -17.05 4.82
C CYS A 257 -3.46 -17.26 5.91
N ASP A 258 -4.01 -18.48 6.06
CA ASP A 258 -4.99 -18.79 7.10
C ASP A 258 -4.44 -18.53 8.49
N LYS A 259 -3.18 -18.95 8.74
CA LYS A 259 -2.49 -18.70 10.02
C LYS A 259 -2.33 -17.20 10.31
N ILE A 260 -1.92 -16.41 9.32
CA ILE A 260 -1.79 -14.95 9.46
C ILE A 260 -3.15 -14.35 9.81
N THR A 261 -4.19 -14.72 9.07
CA THR A 261 -5.56 -14.22 9.25
C THR A 261 -6.11 -14.58 10.63
N PHE A 262 -5.91 -15.82 11.06
CA PHE A 262 -6.28 -16.25 12.41
C PHE A 262 -5.62 -15.39 13.50
N ASN A 263 -4.32 -15.12 13.38
CA ASN A 263 -3.57 -14.32 14.35
C ASN A 263 -4.03 -12.85 14.37
N ILE A 264 -4.33 -12.25 13.20
CA ILE A 264 -4.89 -10.90 13.12
C ILE A 264 -6.27 -10.86 13.79
N ASN A 265 -7.16 -11.81 13.47
CA ASN A 265 -8.49 -11.89 14.04
C ASN A 265 -8.46 -12.09 15.56
N LYS A 266 -7.55 -12.95 16.06
CA LYS A 266 -7.30 -13.13 17.50
C LYS A 266 -6.87 -11.82 18.16
N SER A 267 -5.96 -11.08 17.53
CA SER A 267 -5.49 -9.78 18.03
C SER A 267 -6.59 -8.71 18.06
N LEU A 268 -7.54 -8.77 17.12
CA LEU A 268 -8.66 -7.84 17.01
C LEU A 268 -9.85 -8.23 17.87
N LYS A 269 -9.86 -9.42 18.53
CA LYS A 269 -10.99 -9.92 19.32
C LYS A 269 -11.41 -8.95 20.43
N LYS A 270 -10.43 -8.28 21.07
CA LYS A 270 -10.68 -7.31 22.16
C LYS A 270 -11.50 -6.07 21.74
N TYR A 271 -11.60 -5.81 20.42
CA TYR A 271 -12.38 -4.69 19.88
C TYR A 271 -13.83 -5.06 19.52
N GLY A 272 -14.22 -6.32 19.70
CA GLY A 272 -15.61 -6.79 19.49
C GLY A 272 -16.15 -6.45 18.10
N SER A 273 -17.39 -5.95 18.06
CA SER A 273 -18.11 -5.55 16.85
C SER A 273 -17.44 -4.40 16.09
N ASN A 274 -16.70 -3.52 16.78
CA ASN A 274 -16.00 -2.39 16.15
C ASN A 274 -14.92 -2.86 15.15
N SER A 275 -14.42 -4.11 15.28
CA SER A 275 -13.47 -4.71 14.34
C SER A 275 -14.13 -5.31 13.09
N LYS A 276 -15.46 -5.24 12.93
CA LYS A 276 -16.17 -5.86 11.79
C LYS A 276 -15.65 -5.38 10.44
N ASN A 277 -15.47 -4.07 10.26
CA ASN A 277 -15.02 -3.51 8.97
C ASN A 277 -13.65 -4.04 8.55
N ILE A 278 -12.69 -4.05 9.47
CA ILE A 278 -11.34 -4.56 9.15
C ILE A 278 -11.34 -6.06 8.87
N ARG A 279 -12.17 -6.86 9.57
CA ARG A 279 -12.33 -8.30 9.29
C ARG A 279 -12.94 -8.53 7.91
N GLU A 280 -14.01 -7.80 7.53
CA GLU A 280 -14.56 -7.84 6.16
C GLU A 280 -13.51 -7.51 5.10
N THR A 281 -12.57 -6.61 5.42
CA THR A 281 -11.47 -6.25 4.50
C THR A 281 -10.43 -7.37 4.39
N LEU A 282 -10.11 -8.07 5.48
CA LEU A 282 -9.24 -9.24 5.46
C LEU A 282 -9.84 -10.38 4.61
N ASP A 283 -11.11 -10.69 4.83
CA ASP A 283 -11.84 -11.69 4.04
C ASP A 283 -11.86 -11.33 2.55
N TYR A 284 -12.02 -10.04 2.24
CA TYR A 284 -11.96 -9.56 0.88
C TYR A 284 -10.56 -9.72 0.25
N ILE A 285 -9.48 -9.47 1.00
CA ILE A 285 -8.11 -9.65 0.51
C ILE A 285 -7.85 -11.12 0.15
N LEU A 286 -8.32 -12.05 0.98
CA LEU A 286 -8.17 -13.49 0.76
C LEU A 286 -9.01 -14.03 -0.40
N ASN A 287 -10.23 -13.49 -0.55
CA ASN A 287 -11.25 -14.02 -1.47
C ASN A 287 -11.50 -13.12 -2.68
N ARG A 288 -10.59 -12.18 -3.00
CA ARG A 288 -10.80 -11.21 -4.11
C ARG A 288 -10.82 -11.81 -5.51
N ASP A 289 -10.55 -13.08 -5.62
CA ASP A 289 -10.52 -13.86 -6.87
C ASP A 289 -11.77 -14.72 -7.06
N LYS A 290 -12.74 -14.55 -6.19
CA LYS A 290 -14.02 -15.25 -6.27
C LYS A 290 -15.13 -14.27 -6.59
#